data_89ecf2c7876a012b4df949b3fb1dc5a6
#
_entry.id   89ecf2c7876a012b4df949b3fb1dc5a6
#
_cell.length_a   1.000
_cell.length_b   1.000
_cell.length_c   1.000
_cell.angle_alpha   90.00
_cell.angle_beta   90.00
_cell.angle_gamma   90.00
#
_symmetry.space_group_name_H-M   'P 1'
#
loop_
_entity.id
_entity.type
_entity.pdbx_description
1 polymer ?
#
loop_
_entity_poly.entity_id
_entity_poly.type
_entity_poly.pdbx_seq_one_letter_code
_entity_poly.pdbx_strand_id
1 'polypeptide(L)'
;MEKIWNFFENLNELVYVSDVDTYELVYMNRKTRENFGFQTQEEIKGKKCYEVMQHNAAPCSMCNNQELVEGEFKEWKYYNPVLGKHLLLKDTMLEQDGRRYRVEIALDVSNEEKQGSLIQNYENMEAIINEGIRISLNAPTSEQSLEIILEYLGKALNGERTYIFEKNLLGNDDNTYEWVANGIRPEKDNLQNVPAEVCENWYRNFREGKNIIIGNLENIRESDPLQYENLKQQNISTLVVVPLYEGQKIIGFYGVDNPPEKMLDYTSNMLQIMGYFIVSSIRRRNLVRELERMSYSDQLTKLGNRFAMEQYVTDASGTSGFGVVYCDITGLKRVNDTLGHQAGDQLILRAGELLREEFSDYGLFRIGGDELLAL
;
A
#
# COMPACT_ATOMS: atom_id res chain seq x y z
N MET A 1 -17.88 -1.50 -2.18
CA MET A 1 -17.79 -0.35 -3.10
C MET A 1 -17.10 0.88 -2.50
N GLU A 2 -17.42 1.33 -1.29
CA GLU A 2 -16.86 2.56 -0.68
C GLU A 2 -15.33 2.59 -0.49
N LYS A 3 -14.66 1.44 -0.41
CA LYS A 3 -13.22 1.40 -0.08
C LYS A 3 -12.27 1.74 -1.24
N ILE A 4 -12.68 1.55 -2.48
CA ILE A 4 -11.81 1.80 -3.65
C ILE A 4 -11.71 3.29 -3.93
N TRP A 5 -12.82 4.01 -3.80
CA TRP A 5 -12.90 5.43 -4.12
C TRP A 5 -12.28 6.36 -3.07
N ASN A 6 -12.13 5.91 -1.83
CA ASN A 6 -11.42 6.66 -0.76
C ASN A 6 -9.98 7.04 -1.14
N PHE A 7 -9.44 6.39 -2.17
CA PHE A 7 -8.18 6.77 -2.80
C PHE A 7 -8.14 8.26 -3.20
N PHE A 8 -9.25 8.75 -3.75
CA PHE A 8 -9.30 10.11 -4.29
C PHE A 8 -9.69 11.18 -3.26
N GLU A 9 -10.06 10.79 -2.03
CA GLU A 9 -10.72 11.69 -1.07
C GLU A 9 -9.94 12.95 -0.74
N ASN A 10 -8.62 12.85 -0.67
CA ASN A 10 -7.74 13.96 -0.28
C ASN A 10 -6.98 14.58 -1.45
N LEU A 11 -7.30 14.21 -2.68
CA LEU A 11 -6.72 14.88 -3.85
C LEU A 11 -7.21 16.33 -3.94
N ASN A 12 -6.32 17.22 -4.38
CA ASN A 12 -6.65 18.63 -4.62
C ASN A 12 -7.37 18.88 -5.96
N GLU A 13 -7.36 17.88 -6.82
CA GLU A 13 -8.10 17.83 -8.08
C GLU A 13 -9.58 17.52 -7.82
N LEU A 14 -10.43 17.91 -8.74
CA LEU A 14 -11.82 17.47 -8.72
C LEU A 14 -11.88 16.05 -9.24
N VAL A 15 -12.41 15.13 -8.46
CA VAL A 15 -12.57 13.72 -8.87
C VAL A 15 -14.00 13.28 -8.62
N TYR A 16 -14.61 12.70 -9.64
CA TYR A 16 -15.88 12.00 -9.46
C TYR A 16 -15.94 10.70 -10.25
N VAL A 17 -16.80 9.81 -9.80
CA VAL A 17 -17.11 8.54 -10.44
C VAL A 17 -18.59 8.49 -10.72
N SER A 18 -18.96 8.11 -11.94
CA SER A 18 -20.34 7.87 -12.32
C SER A 18 -20.50 6.54 -13.06
N ASP A 19 -21.66 5.94 -12.91
CA ASP A 19 -22.04 4.78 -13.68
C ASP A 19 -22.21 5.18 -15.16
N VAL A 20 -21.59 4.45 -16.09
CA VAL A 20 -21.55 4.79 -17.51
C VAL A 20 -22.93 4.71 -18.16
N ASP A 21 -23.77 3.76 -17.72
CA ASP A 21 -25.03 3.45 -18.36
C ASP A 21 -26.19 4.28 -17.75
N THR A 22 -26.15 4.49 -16.43
CA THR A 22 -27.19 5.25 -15.72
C THR A 22 -26.85 6.70 -15.47
N TYR A 23 -25.60 7.10 -15.63
CA TYR A 23 -25.05 8.42 -15.29
C TYR A 23 -25.11 8.76 -13.79
N GLU A 24 -25.48 7.81 -12.91
CA GLU A 24 -25.55 8.05 -11.48
C GLU A 24 -24.18 8.30 -10.89
N LEU A 25 -24.08 9.33 -10.04
CA LEU A 25 -22.89 9.61 -9.26
C LEU A 25 -22.70 8.53 -8.19
N VAL A 26 -21.56 7.87 -8.24
CA VAL A 26 -21.15 6.83 -7.31
C VAL A 26 -20.22 7.39 -6.24
N TYR A 27 -19.39 8.36 -6.62
CA TYR A 27 -18.41 8.96 -5.74
C TYR A 27 -18.06 10.37 -6.19
N MET A 28 -17.77 11.23 -5.23
CA MET A 28 -17.11 12.53 -5.41
C MET A 28 -16.09 12.70 -4.29
N ASN A 29 -14.85 13.08 -4.61
CA ASN A 29 -13.89 13.40 -3.56
C ASN A 29 -14.27 14.68 -2.80
N ARG A 30 -13.66 14.92 -1.65
CA ARG A 30 -13.95 16.10 -0.81
C ARG A 30 -13.90 17.39 -1.62
N LYS A 31 -12.86 17.58 -2.44
CA LYS A 31 -12.69 18.80 -3.26
C LYS A 31 -13.84 19.01 -4.24
N THR A 32 -14.31 17.94 -4.87
CA THR A 32 -15.45 18.02 -5.80
C THR A 32 -16.74 18.32 -5.05
N ARG A 33 -17.00 17.65 -3.94
CA ARG A 33 -18.20 17.92 -3.11
C ARG A 33 -18.25 19.38 -2.67
N GLU A 34 -17.14 19.92 -2.11
CA GLU A 34 -17.03 21.31 -1.69
C GLU A 34 -17.33 22.30 -2.83
N ASN A 35 -16.80 22.05 -4.04
CA ASN A 35 -17.01 22.92 -5.19
C ASN A 35 -18.44 22.87 -5.73
N PHE A 36 -19.14 21.76 -5.57
CA PHE A 36 -20.54 21.59 -6.01
C PHE A 36 -21.57 21.67 -4.86
N GLY A 37 -21.15 22.10 -3.66
CA GLY A 37 -22.04 22.42 -2.54
C GLY A 37 -22.55 21.22 -1.75
N PHE A 38 -21.84 20.07 -1.76
CA PHE A 38 -22.18 18.88 -0.99
C PHE A 38 -21.22 18.68 0.19
N GLN A 39 -21.75 18.18 1.33
CA GLN A 39 -20.95 17.90 2.52
C GLN A 39 -20.58 16.42 2.62
N THR A 40 -21.46 15.53 2.17
CA THR A 40 -21.32 14.08 2.34
C THR A 40 -21.53 13.32 1.04
N GLN A 41 -21.06 12.06 1.00
CA GLN A 41 -21.32 11.15 -0.11
C GLN A 41 -22.82 10.76 -0.21
N GLU A 42 -23.55 10.79 0.92
CA GLU A 42 -24.97 10.47 0.91
C GLU A 42 -25.81 11.46 0.10
N GLU A 43 -25.41 12.73 0.09
CA GLU A 43 -26.11 13.80 -0.62
C GLU A 43 -26.05 13.68 -2.14
N ILE A 44 -25.08 12.94 -2.68
CA ILE A 44 -24.94 12.71 -4.13
C ILE A 44 -25.66 11.45 -4.62
N LYS A 45 -26.13 10.58 -3.73
CA LYS A 45 -26.82 9.33 -4.10
C LYS A 45 -28.05 9.62 -4.95
N GLY A 46 -28.17 8.86 -6.06
CA GLY A 46 -29.28 8.98 -7.02
C GLY A 46 -29.24 10.21 -7.90
N LYS A 47 -28.27 11.10 -7.74
CA LYS A 47 -28.05 12.26 -8.64
C LYS A 47 -27.29 11.84 -9.89
N LYS A 48 -27.58 12.50 -10.99
CA LYS A 48 -26.89 12.28 -12.25
C LYS A 48 -25.71 13.24 -12.44
N CYS A 49 -24.63 12.77 -13.04
CA CYS A 49 -23.45 13.60 -13.27
C CYS A 49 -23.78 14.87 -14.07
N TYR A 50 -24.60 14.75 -15.10
CA TYR A 50 -25.00 15.90 -15.92
C TYR A 50 -25.88 16.94 -15.16
N GLU A 51 -26.67 16.48 -14.18
CA GLU A 51 -27.47 17.40 -13.34
C GLU A 51 -26.57 18.20 -12.40
N VAL A 52 -25.60 17.54 -11.76
CA VAL A 52 -24.72 18.16 -10.77
C VAL A 52 -23.60 18.95 -11.43
N MET A 53 -22.88 18.36 -12.38
CA MET A 53 -21.68 18.97 -12.94
C MET A 53 -21.99 20.05 -13.98
N GLN A 54 -23.17 19.97 -14.64
CA GLN A 54 -23.49 20.83 -15.78
C GLN A 54 -24.84 21.57 -15.62
N HIS A 55 -25.61 21.26 -14.58
CA HIS A 55 -26.99 21.74 -14.39
C HIS A 55 -27.91 21.44 -15.60
N ASN A 56 -27.67 20.31 -16.27
CA ASN A 56 -28.45 19.85 -17.42
C ASN A 56 -29.58 18.90 -17.01
N ALA A 57 -30.68 18.92 -17.76
CA ALA A 57 -31.80 18.00 -17.54
C ALA A 57 -31.64 16.64 -18.28
N ALA A 58 -30.60 16.52 -19.12
CA ALA A 58 -30.31 15.34 -19.92
C ALA A 58 -28.80 15.14 -20.07
N PRO A 59 -28.32 13.95 -20.47
CA PRO A 59 -26.91 13.68 -20.73
C PRO A 59 -26.26 14.75 -21.63
N CYS A 60 -25.03 15.12 -21.29
CA CYS A 60 -24.30 16.18 -21.99
C CYS A 60 -24.06 15.81 -23.46
N SER A 61 -24.20 16.78 -24.38
CA SER A 61 -23.92 16.57 -25.80
C SER A 61 -22.46 16.22 -26.09
N MET A 62 -21.53 16.63 -25.19
CA MET A 62 -20.10 16.33 -25.26
C MET A 62 -19.72 15.08 -24.43
N CYS A 63 -20.68 14.29 -23.96
CA CYS A 63 -20.39 13.11 -23.16
C CYS A 63 -19.61 12.08 -23.97
N ASN A 64 -18.45 11.69 -23.46
CA ASN A 64 -17.55 10.74 -24.10
C ASN A 64 -17.62 9.30 -23.54
N ASN A 65 -18.66 8.98 -22.73
CA ASN A 65 -18.82 7.65 -22.13
C ASN A 65 -18.71 6.48 -23.12
N GLN A 66 -19.16 6.66 -24.35
CA GLN A 66 -19.12 5.62 -25.39
C GLN A 66 -17.74 5.41 -26.02
N GLU A 67 -16.83 6.35 -25.78
CA GLU A 67 -15.48 6.35 -26.37
C GLU A 67 -14.41 5.93 -25.35
N LEU A 68 -14.80 5.74 -24.07
CA LEU A 68 -13.88 5.37 -23.01
C LEU A 68 -13.53 3.89 -23.08
N VAL A 69 -12.24 3.61 -22.93
CA VAL A 69 -11.68 2.26 -22.89
C VAL A 69 -11.08 2.02 -21.51
N GLU A 70 -11.24 0.80 -20.99
CA GLU A 70 -10.68 0.43 -19.70
C GLU A 70 -9.15 0.51 -19.72
N GLY A 71 -8.59 1.21 -18.72
CA GLY A 71 -7.15 1.40 -18.57
C GLY A 71 -6.53 2.46 -19.47
N GLU A 72 -7.32 3.11 -20.34
CA GLU A 72 -6.87 4.24 -21.17
C GLU A 72 -7.47 5.55 -20.68
N PHE A 73 -6.65 6.60 -20.61
CA PHE A 73 -7.13 7.94 -20.28
C PHE A 73 -7.37 8.77 -21.52
N LYS A 74 -8.56 9.35 -21.61
CA LYS A 74 -8.91 10.35 -22.63
C LYS A 74 -8.81 11.74 -22.04
N GLU A 75 -7.94 12.59 -22.61
CA GLU A 75 -7.75 13.95 -22.17
C GLU A 75 -8.47 14.96 -23.07
N TRP A 76 -9.06 15.98 -22.46
CA TRP A 76 -9.68 17.08 -23.18
C TRP A 76 -9.88 18.31 -22.29
N LYS A 77 -10.02 19.48 -22.90
CA LYS A 77 -10.23 20.74 -22.19
C LYS A 77 -11.69 21.15 -22.27
N TYR A 78 -12.21 21.63 -21.14
CA TYR A 78 -13.59 22.04 -21.05
C TYR A 78 -13.75 23.28 -20.16
N TYR A 79 -14.56 24.24 -20.60
CA TYR A 79 -15.00 25.33 -19.72
C TYR A 79 -16.26 24.89 -18.97
N ASN A 80 -16.16 24.71 -17.67
CA ASN A 80 -17.30 24.36 -16.83
C ASN A 80 -18.06 25.63 -16.41
N PRO A 81 -19.29 25.86 -16.92
CA PRO A 81 -20.03 27.08 -16.63
C PRO A 81 -20.55 27.15 -15.19
N VAL A 82 -20.73 26.01 -14.53
CA VAL A 82 -21.19 25.94 -13.12
C VAL A 82 -20.09 26.44 -12.18
N LEU A 83 -18.86 26.06 -12.45
CA LEU A 83 -17.69 26.47 -11.67
C LEU A 83 -17.07 27.80 -12.19
N GLY A 84 -17.38 28.21 -13.41
CA GLY A 84 -16.72 29.37 -14.06
C GLY A 84 -15.25 29.13 -14.36
N LYS A 85 -14.83 27.87 -14.63
CA LYS A 85 -13.44 27.46 -14.72
C LYS A 85 -13.11 26.73 -16.01
N HIS A 86 -11.92 26.97 -16.55
CA HIS A 86 -11.34 26.10 -17.56
C HIS A 86 -10.71 24.88 -16.89
N LEU A 87 -11.15 23.70 -17.28
CA LEU A 87 -10.71 22.42 -16.72
C LEU A 87 -9.99 21.60 -17.78
N LEU A 88 -8.89 20.97 -17.41
CA LEU A 88 -8.32 19.84 -18.12
C LEU A 88 -8.92 18.58 -17.51
N LEU A 89 -9.67 17.83 -18.31
CA LEU A 89 -10.39 16.64 -17.91
C LEU A 89 -9.62 15.39 -18.37
N LYS A 90 -9.53 14.41 -17.51
CA LYS A 90 -8.95 13.09 -17.77
C LYS A 90 -9.99 12.04 -17.40
N ASP A 91 -10.49 11.37 -18.41
CA ASP A 91 -11.54 10.36 -18.28
C ASP A 91 -11.00 8.97 -18.58
N THR A 92 -11.37 8.01 -17.75
CA THR A 92 -11.14 6.60 -18.01
C THR A 92 -12.36 5.77 -17.63
N MET A 93 -12.42 4.55 -18.12
CA MET A 93 -13.42 3.56 -17.75
C MET A 93 -12.79 2.53 -16.81
N LEU A 94 -13.57 2.11 -15.81
CA LEU A 94 -13.27 0.99 -14.93
C LEU A 94 -14.45 0.03 -14.93
N GLU A 95 -14.21 -1.25 -15.16
CA GLU A 95 -15.22 -2.29 -14.99
C GLU A 95 -15.03 -2.98 -13.63
N GLN A 96 -16.12 -3.06 -12.87
CA GLN A 96 -16.13 -3.74 -11.57
C GLN A 96 -17.49 -4.39 -11.32
N ASP A 97 -17.47 -5.66 -10.92
CA ASP A 97 -18.69 -6.47 -10.64
C ASP A 97 -19.71 -6.46 -11.80
N GLY A 98 -19.21 -6.45 -13.05
CA GLY A 98 -20.02 -6.40 -14.26
C GLY A 98 -20.71 -5.05 -14.53
N ARG A 99 -20.28 -3.98 -13.88
CA ARG A 99 -20.71 -2.60 -14.10
C ARG A 99 -19.56 -1.75 -14.58
N ARG A 100 -19.88 -0.79 -15.45
CA ARG A 100 -18.90 0.15 -16.01
C ARG A 100 -19.02 1.50 -15.35
N TYR A 101 -17.89 2.01 -14.90
CA TYR A 101 -17.80 3.31 -14.23
C TYR A 101 -16.87 4.24 -15.01
N ARG A 102 -17.29 5.48 -15.19
CA ARG A 102 -16.41 6.57 -15.62
C ARG A 102 -15.75 7.17 -14.38
N VAL A 103 -14.45 7.27 -14.42
CA VAL A 103 -13.65 8.06 -13.46
C VAL A 103 -13.18 9.30 -14.19
N GLU A 104 -13.55 10.46 -13.70
CA GLU A 104 -13.08 11.75 -14.22
C GLU A 104 -12.22 12.45 -13.17
N ILE A 105 -11.04 12.89 -13.60
CA ILE A 105 -10.16 13.76 -12.84
C ILE A 105 -10.11 15.12 -13.58
N ALA A 106 -10.45 16.22 -12.88
CA ALA A 106 -10.51 17.54 -13.47
C ALA A 106 -9.56 18.50 -12.78
N LEU A 107 -8.73 19.16 -13.58
CA LEU A 107 -7.73 20.13 -13.16
C LEU A 107 -8.16 21.54 -13.57
N ASP A 108 -8.11 22.48 -12.63
CA ASP A 108 -8.35 23.91 -12.90
C ASP A 108 -7.15 24.51 -13.64
N VAL A 109 -7.35 24.87 -14.91
CA VAL A 109 -6.32 25.46 -15.77
C VAL A 109 -6.67 26.90 -16.18
N SER A 110 -7.40 27.62 -15.35
CA SER A 110 -7.90 28.97 -15.65
C SER A 110 -6.80 30.05 -15.71
N ASN A 111 -5.58 29.79 -15.28
CA ASN A 111 -4.48 30.75 -15.21
C ASN A 111 -3.39 30.43 -16.26
N GLU A 112 -3.38 31.15 -17.39
CA GLU A 112 -2.59 30.83 -18.59
C GLU A 112 -1.06 30.80 -18.40
N GLU A 113 -0.46 31.66 -17.59
CA GLU A 113 0.99 31.67 -17.35
C GLU A 113 1.47 30.50 -16.43
N LYS A 114 0.60 30.00 -15.59
CA LYS A 114 0.86 28.78 -14.80
C LYS A 114 0.49 27.48 -15.54
N GLN A 115 -0.27 27.58 -16.61
CA GLN A 115 -0.81 26.44 -17.35
C GLN A 115 0.27 25.56 -17.99
N GLY A 116 1.25 26.14 -18.67
CA GLY A 116 2.27 25.36 -19.38
C GLY A 116 3.13 24.48 -18.44
N SER A 117 3.56 25.03 -17.31
CA SER A 117 4.37 24.30 -16.35
C SER A 117 3.56 23.30 -15.51
N LEU A 118 2.31 23.63 -15.18
CA LEU A 118 1.42 22.72 -14.46
C LEU A 118 1.01 21.53 -15.32
N ILE A 119 0.57 21.77 -16.56
CA ILE A 119 0.19 20.69 -17.48
C ILE A 119 1.37 19.75 -17.71
N GLN A 120 2.56 20.29 -17.99
CA GLN A 120 3.75 19.48 -18.22
C GLN A 120 4.15 18.66 -16.98
N ASN A 121 4.03 19.23 -15.79
CA ASN A 121 4.29 18.52 -14.55
C ASN A 121 3.26 17.40 -14.29
N TYR A 122 2.00 17.63 -14.62
CA TYR A 122 0.95 16.61 -14.49
C TYR A 122 1.09 15.49 -15.53
N GLU A 123 1.37 15.81 -16.78
CA GLU A 123 1.64 14.80 -17.82
C GLU A 123 2.84 13.93 -17.44
N ASN A 124 3.90 14.54 -16.93
CA ASN A 124 5.06 13.81 -16.45
C ASN A 124 4.72 12.93 -15.22
N MET A 125 3.95 13.46 -14.27
CA MET A 125 3.52 12.73 -13.07
C MET A 125 2.65 11.53 -13.45
N GLU A 126 1.69 11.73 -14.34
CA GLU A 126 0.82 10.67 -14.83
C GLU A 126 1.61 9.57 -15.53
N ALA A 127 2.52 9.93 -16.43
CA ALA A 127 3.37 8.96 -17.11
C ALA A 127 4.19 8.12 -16.14
N ILE A 128 4.76 8.75 -15.10
CA ILE A 128 5.52 8.06 -14.05
C ILE A 128 4.60 7.14 -13.24
N ILE A 129 3.43 7.60 -12.83
CA ILE A 129 2.47 6.80 -12.06
C ILE A 129 2.02 5.59 -12.86
N ASN A 130 1.54 5.81 -14.09
CA ASN A 130 1.03 4.75 -14.93
C ASN A 130 2.10 3.70 -15.25
N GLU A 131 3.30 4.14 -15.60
CA GLU A 131 4.40 3.23 -15.89
C GLU A 131 4.85 2.47 -14.63
N GLY A 132 4.99 3.14 -13.50
CA GLY A 132 5.34 2.52 -12.21
C GLY A 132 4.31 1.45 -11.81
N ILE A 133 3.03 1.77 -11.90
CA ILE A 133 1.94 0.82 -11.62
C ILE A 133 1.98 -0.34 -12.61
N ARG A 134 2.11 -0.08 -13.91
CA ARG A 134 2.16 -1.10 -14.96
C ARG A 134 3.30 -2.10 -14.74
N ILE A 135 4.49 -1.61 -14.45
CA ILE A 135 5.67 -2.46 -14.23
C ILE A 135 5.48 -3.31 -12.97
N SER A 136 5.02 -2.70 -11.89
CA SER A 136 4.87 -3.39 -10.61
C SER A 136 3.70 -4.39 -10.59
N LEU A 137 2.62 -4.15 -11.35
CA LEU A 137 1.52 -5.12 -11.49
C LEU A 137 1.95 -6.39 -12.24
N ASN A 138 2.96 -6.29 -13.12
CA ASN A 138 3.51 -7.44 -13.84
C ASN A 138 4.52 -8.24 -12.99
N ALA A 139 4.85 -7.80 -11.78
CA ALA A 139 5.75 -8.53 -10.90
C ALA A 139 5.11 -9.85 -10.43
N PRO A 140 5.86 -10.97 -10.39
CA PRO A 140 5.37 -12.27 -9.95
C PRO A 140 4.85 -12.29 -8.51
N THR A 141 5.47 -11.51 -7.63
CA THR A 141 5.09 -11.44 -6.21
C THR A 141 4.85 -9.99 -5.76
N SER A 142 4.14 -9.84 -4.65
CA SER A 142 3.90 -8.52 -4.05
C SER A 142 5.19 -7.88 -3.50
N GLU A 143 6.13 -8.71 -3.03
CA GLU A 143 7.46 -8.30 -2.59
C GLU A 143 8.23 -7.66 -3.75
N GLN A 144 8.35 -8.35 -4.87
CA GLN A 144 9.00 -7.83 -6.08
C GLN A 144 8.29 -6.58 -6.61
N SER A 145 6.97 -6.53 -6.53
CA SER A 145 6.19 -5.33 -6.87
C SER A 145 6.62 -4.11 -6.06
N LEU A 146 6.84 -4.26 -4.75
CA LEU A 146 7.30 -3.19 -3.86
C LEU A 146 8.75 -2.77 -4.16
N GLU A 147 9.64 -3.72 -4.42
CA GLU A 147 11.03 -3.43 -4.80
C GLU A 147 11.11 -2.66 -6.12
N ILE A 148 10.40 -3.12 -7.13
CA ILE A 148 10.35 -2.48 -8.46
C ILE A 148 9.81 -1.05 -8.36
N ILE A 149 8.75 -0.82 -7.58
CA ILE A 149 8.17 0.51 -7.45
C ILE A 149 9.12 1.48 -6.74
N LEU A 150 9.85 1.01 -5.71
CA LEU A 150 10.83 1.85 -5.03
C LEU A 150 11.98 2.23 -5.97
N GLU A 151 12.53 1.27 -6.71
CA GLU A 151 13.57 1.54 -7.71
C GLU A 151 13.09 2.55 -8.76
N TYR A 152 11.88 2.33 -9.27
CA TYR A 152 11.30 3.20 -10.28
C TYR A 152 11.09 4.63 -9.78
N LEU A 153 10.52 4.79 -8.58
CA LEU A 153 10.32 6.10 -7.95
C LEU A 153 11.64 6.80 -7.64
N GLY A 154 12.62 6.06 -7.09
CA GLY A 154 13.94 6.63 -6.80
C GLY A 154 14.60 7.22 -8.04
N LYS A 155 14.57 6.48 -9.16
CA LYS A 155 15.09 6.96 -10.45
C LYS A 155 14.31 8.13 -11.01
N ALA A 156 12.98 8.04 -11.03
CA ALA A 156 12.11 9.08 -11.59
C ALA A 156 12.18 10.39 -10.82
N LEU A 157 12.37 10.33 -9.51
CA LEU A 157 12.45 11.49 -8.61
C LEU A 157 13.89 11.99 -8.41
N ASN A 158 14.87 11.36 -9.07
CA ASN A 158 16.30 11.62 -8.88
C ASN A 158 16.72 11.59 -7.40
N GLY A 159 16.13 10.66 -6.63
CA GLY A 159 16.47 10.42 -5.24
C GLY A 159 17.69 9.48 -5.12
N GLU A 160 18.33 9.53 -3.98
CA GLU A 160 19.47 8.64 -3.68
C GLU A 160 19.01 7.34 -3.02
N ARG A 161 17.92 7.37 -2.28
CA ARG A 161 17.34 6.23 -1.60
C ARG A 161 15.81 6.36 -1.56
N THR A 162 15.12 5.23 -1.71
CA THR A 162 13.68 5.09 -1.44
C THR A 162 13.46 3.91 -0.53
N TYR A 163 12.52 4.02 0.39
CA TYR A 163 12.33 3.01 1.42
C TYR A 163 10.88 2.95 1.90
N ILE A 164 10.52 1.80 2.49
CA ILE A 164 9.26 1.59 3.19
C ILE A 164 9.57 1.17 4.63
N PHE A 165 9.01 1.88 5.59
CA PHE A 165 8.97 1.50 6.98
C PHE A 165 7.59 1.00 7.35
N GLU A 166 7.55 -0.14 8.03
CA GLU A 166 6.32 -0.74 8.54
C GLU A 166 6.41 -0.90 10.06
N LYS A 167 5.28 -0.73 10.75
CA LYS A 167 5.22 -1.00 12.20
C LYS A 167 5.30 -2.49 12.47
N ASN A 168 6.24 -2.87 13.34
CA ASN A 168 6.35 -4.23 13.83
C ASN A 168 5.40 -4.50 15.02
N LEU A 169 5.41 -5.73 15.54
CA LEU A 169 4.55 -6.15 16.64
C LEU A 169 4.81 -5.42 17.96
N LEU A 170 5.99 -4.83 18.13
CA LEU A 170 6.38 -4.04 19.31
C LEU A 170 5.96 -2.57 19.18
N GLY A 171 5.43 -2.16 18.03
CA GLY A 171 5.07 -0.78 17.75
C GLY A 171 6.23 0.09 17.26
N ASN A 172 7.42 -0.49 17.08
CA ASN A 172 8.59 0.13 16.48
C ASN A 172 8.52 0.07 14.96
N ASP A 173 9.41 0.77 14.27
CA ASP A 173 9.43 0.85 12.83
C ASP A 173 10.59 0.01 12.26
N ASP A 174 10.31 -0.83 11.25
CA ASP A 174 11.29 -1.62 10.52
C ASP A 174 11.37 -1.12 9.08
N ASN A 175 12.58 -0.86 8.56
CA ASN A 175 12.81 -0.64 7.14
C ASN A 175 12.66 -1.97 6.39
N THR A 176 11.47 -2.20 5.84
CA THR A 176 11.13 -3.49 5.22
C THR A 176 11.59 -3.59 3.77
N TYR A 177 11.61 -2.48 3.05
CA TYR A 177 12.06 -2.39 1.65
C TYR A 177 12.90 -1.14 1.44
N GLU A 178 13.98 -1.28 0.68
CA GLU A 178 14.86 -0.17 0.35
C GLU A 178 15.45 -0.38 -1.06
N TRP A 179 15.48 0.71 -1.82
CA TRP A 179 16.30 0.83 -3.02
C TRP A 179 17.31 1.96 -2.81
N VAL A 180 18.51 1.80 -3.33
CA VAL A 180 19.57 2.80 -3.29
C VAL A 180 20.15 3.05 -4.67
N ALA A 181 20.52 4.30 -4.96
CA ALA A 181 21.23 4.66 -6.17
C ALA A 181 22.68 4.13 -6.15
N ASN A 182 23.30 4.07 -7.32
CA ASN A 182 24.70 3.62 -7.43
C ASN A 182 25.63 4.48 -6.57
N GLY A 183 26.42 3.82 -5.72
CA GLY A 183 27.38 4.46 -4.83
C GLY A 183 26.80 4.93 -3.49
N ILE A 184 25.51 4.78 -3.27
CA ILE A 184 24.86 5.08 -1.99
C ILE A 184 24.87 3.83 -1.10
N ARG A 185 25.19 4.03 0.18
CA ARG A 185 25.19 2.94 1.17
C ARG A 185 23.76 2.56 1.56
N PRO A 186 23.41 1.26 1.50
CA PRO A 186 22.14 0.79 2.07
C PRO A 186 22.11 0.94 3.59
N GLU A 187 20.95 1.30 4.13
CA GLU A 187 20.72 1.43 5.58
C GLU A 187 19.61 0.50 6.09
N LYS A 188 18.99 -0.31 5.23
CA LYS A 188 17.91 -1.21 5.59
C LYS A 188 18.23 -2.08 6.80
N ASP A 189 19.39 -2.72 6.83
CA ASP A 189 19.77 -3.62 7.93
C ASP A 189 20.09 -2.87 9.23
N ASN A 190 20.49 -1.60 9.13
CA ASN A 190 20.78 -0.74 10.28
C ASN A 190 19.52 -0.11 10.88
N LEU A 191 18.44 -0.04 10.11
CA LEU A 191 17.18 0.62 10.46
C LEU A 191 16.06 -0.41 10.73
N GLN A 192 16.40 -1.39 11.57
CA GLN A 192 15.46 -2.37 12.09
C GLN A 192 15.13 -2.08 13.54
N ASN A 193 13.88 -2.30 13.92
CA ASN A 193 13.37 -2.08 15.28
C ASN A 193 13.62 -0.65 15.81
N VAL A 194 13.47 0.34 14.92
CA VAL A 194 13.66 1.76 15.25
C VAL A 194 12.63 2.16 16.29
N PRO A 195 13.04 2.66 17.49
CA PRO A 195 12.12 3.03 18.55
C PRO A 195 11.10 4.07 18.09
N ALA A 196 9.85 3.93 18.54
CA ALA A 196 8.76 4.81 18.15
C ALA A 196 9.05 6.30 18.46
N GLU A 197 9.84 6.56 19.53
CA GLU A 197 10.23 7.91 19.95
C GLU A 197 11.04 8.65 18.88
N VAL A 198 11.82 7.92 18.07
CA VAL A 198 12.65 8.50 17.00
C VAL A 198 11.78 9.14 15.92
N CYS A 199 10.65 8.52 15.60
CA CYS A 199 9.74 8.99 14.55
C CYS A 199 8.49 9.71 15.10
N GLU A 200 8.38 9.98 16.42
CA GLU A 200 7.15 10.52 17.02
C GLU A 200 6.74 11.88 16.44
N ASN A 201 7.68 12.76 16.12
CA ASN A 201 7.38 14.03 15.47
C ASN A 201 6.78 13.84 14.07
N TRP A 202 7.24 12.83 13.33
CA TRP A 202 6.68 12.49 12.03
C TRP A 202 5.28 11.94 12.18
N TYR A 203 5.06 10.99 13.08
CA TYR A 203 3.72 10.43 13.32
C TYR A 203 2.72 11.47 13.81
N ARG A 204 3.17 12.51 14.55
CA ARG A 204 2.31 13.65 14.92
C ARG A 204 1.83 14.40 13.68
N ASN A 205 2.74 14.73 12.77
CA ASN A 205 2.38 15.36 11.49
C ASN A 205 1.47 14.47 10.64
N PHE A 206 1.75 13.18 10.57
CA PHE A 206 0.91 12.23 9.83
C PHE A 206 -0.52 12.14 10.38
N ARG A 207 -0.71 12.18 11.70
CA ARG A 207 -2.05 12.25 12.33
C ARG A 207 -2.82 13.52 11.97
N GLU A 208 -2.10 14.61 11.66
CA GLU A 208 -2.67 15.86 11.17
C GLU A 208 -2.85 15.88 9.64
N GLY A 209 -2.57 14.78 8.95
CA GLY A 209 -2.66 14.68 7.48
C GLY A 209 -1.54 15.41 6.74
N LYS A 210 -0.42 15.71 7.41
CA LYS A 210 0.74 16.40 6.84
C LYS A 210 1.83 15.41 6.46
N ASN A 211 2.46 15.64 5.31
CA ASN A 211 3.70 14.96 4.91
C ASN A 211 4.92 15.61 5.58
N ILE A 212 6.03 14.90 5.64
CA ILE A 212 7.32 15.46 6.06
C ILE A 212 8.07 15.89 4.80
N ILE A 213 8.43 17.15 4.74
CA ILE A 213 9.22 17.74 3.65
C ILE A 213 10.35 18.54 4.28
N ILE A 214 11.57 18.09 4.09
CA ILE A 214 12.79 18.75 4.56
C ILE A 214 13.56 19.21 3.33
N GLY A 215 13.54 20.52 3.07
CA GLY A 215 14.28 21.13 1.96
C GLY A 215 15.71 21.50 2.32
N ASN A 216 15.99 21.62 3.62
CA ASN A 216 17.34 21.80 4.14
C ASN A 216 17.38 21.21 5.55
N LEU A 217 18.27 20.25 5.76
CA LEU A 217 18.39 19.56 7.05
C LEU A 217 18.70 20.51 8.21
N GLU A 218 19.44 21.59 8.00
CA GLU A 218 19.78 22.55 9.05
C GLU A 218 18.52 23.22 9.66
N ASN A 219 17.40 23.28 8.93
CA ASN A 219 16.16 23.88 9.42
C ASN A 219 15.51 23.12 10.59
N ILE A 220 15.83 21.82 10.75
CA ILE A 220 15.26 20.99 11.83
C ILE A 220 16.21 20.83 13.02
N ARG A 221 17.43 21.38 12.95
CA ARG A 221 18.48 21.18 13.94
C ARG A 221 18.05 21.53 15.37
N GLU A 222 17.31 22.62 15.54
CA GLU A 222 16.83 23.09 16.85
C GLU A 222 15.48 22.47 17.22
N SER A 223 14.60 22.25 16.24
CA SER A 223 13.24 21.76 16.49
C SER A 223 13.16 20.23 16.64
N ASP A 224 14.07 19.47 16.04
CA ASP A 224 14.17 18.02 16.12
C ASP A 224 15.63 17.55 16.08
N PRO A 225 16.41 17.78 17.15
CA PRO A 225 17.83 17.44 17.20
C PRO A 225 18.10 15.94 16.97
N LEU A 226 17.20 15.07 17.44
CA LEU A 226 17.34 13.62 17.29
C LEU A 226 17.27 13.20 15.81
N GLN A 227 16.28 13.69 15.08
CA GLN A 227 16.16 13.44 13.65
C GLN A 227 17.29 14.11 12.86
N TYR A 228 17.67 15.32 13.24
CA TYR A 228 18.80 16.00 12.61
C TYR A 228 20.07 15.13 12.65
N GLU A 229 20.45 14.60 13.81
CA GLU A 229 21.64 13.76 13.93
C GLU A 229 21.50 12.43 13.16
N ASN A 230 20.34 11.80 13.20
CA ASN A 230 20.07 10.55 12.47
C ASN A 230 20.18 10.76 10.95
N LEU A 231 19.58 11.80 10.42
CA LEU A 231 19.60 12.09 8.97
C LEU A 231 20.98 12.54 8.51
N LYS A 232 21.68 13.32 9.34
CA LYS A 232 23.04 13.78 9.05
C LYS A 232 24.04 12.65 8.95
N GLN A 233 23.97 11.65 9.83
CA GLN A 233 24.84 10.46 9.79
C GLN A 233 24.64 9.65 8.50
N GLN A 234 23.46 9.73 7.89
CA GLN A 234 23.15 9.07 6.63
C GLN A 234 23.42 9.95 5.39
N ASN A 235 24.01 11.14 5.55
CA ASN A 235 24.26 12.13 4.52
C ASN A 235 23.00 12.63 3.81
N ILE A 236 21.88 12.71 4.53
CA ILE A 236 20.62 13.22 4.00
C ILE A 236 20.59 14.74 4.19
N SER A 237 20.34 15.47 3.12
CA SER A 237 20.21 16.93 3.09
C SER A 237 18.79 17.39 2.81
N THR A 238 18.11 16.69 1.93
CA THR A 238 16.70 16.88 1.60
C THR A 238 15.93 15.59 1.78
N LEU A 239 14.64 15.67 2.10
CA LEU A 239 13.84 14.49 2.42
C LEU A 239 12.37 14.74 2.13
N VAL A 240 11.68 13.74 1.59
CA VAL A 240 10.22 13.70 1.53
C VAL A 240 9.75 12.35 2.05
N VAL A 241 8.89 12.39 3.08
CA VAL A 241 8.27 11.19 3.66
C VAL A 241 6.76 11.37 3.72
N VAL A 242 6.03 10.34 3.36
CA VAL A 242 4.58 10.30 3.41
C VAL A 242 4.09 9.09 4.20
N PRO A 243 2.99 9.22 4.94
CA PRO A 243 2.40 8.12 5.69
C PRO A 243 1.73 7.08 4.78
N LEU A 244 1.74 5.84 5.23
CA LEU A 244 0.98 4.75 4.64
C LEU A 244 -0.27 4.49 5.48
N TYR A 245 -1.46 4.76 4.90
CA TYR A 245 -2.73 4.60 5.58
C TYR A 245 -3.46 3.33 5.14
N GLU A 246 -3.86 2.51 6.09
CA GLU A 246 -4.87 1.47 5.89
C GLU A 246 -6.18 1.92 6.57
N GLY A 247 -7.10 2.45 5.78
CA GLY A 247 -8.27 3.15 6.32
C GLY A 247 -7.86 4.42 7.07
N GLN A 248 -8.12 4.46 8.37
CA GLN A 248 -7.70 5.57 9.26
C GLN A 248 -6.42 5.25 10.05
N LYS A 249 -5.91 4.03 9.92
CA LYS A 249 -4.72 3.58 10.66
C LYS A 249 -3.45 3.85 9.85
N ILE A 250 -2.46 4.46 10.47
CA ILE A 250 -1.11 4.57 9.91
C ILE A 250 -0.40 3.24 10.17
N ILE A 251 -0.04 2.53 9.08
CA ILE A 251 0.65 1.23 9.13
C ILE A 251 2.16 1.37 8.99
N GLY A 252 2.64 2.56 8.63
CA GLY A 252 4.02 2.88 8.40
C GLY A 252 4.16 4.17 7.60
N PHE A 253 5.30 4.34 6.99
CA PHE A 253 5.60 5.47 6.10
C PHE A 253 6.59 5.03 5.02
N TYR A 254 6.72 5.85 3.98
CA TYR A 254 7.74 5.65 2.97
C TYR A 254 8.25 6.98 2.45
N GLY A 255 9.43 6.99 1.87
CA GLY A 255 10.05 8.24 1.53
C GLY A 255 11.14 8.15 0.46
N VAL A 256 11.66 9.32 0.13
CA VAL A 256 12.77 9.55 -0.79
C VAL A 256 13.78 10.45 -0.11
N ASP A 257 15.03 10.01 -0.05
CA ASP A 257 16.17 10.77 0.42
C ASP A 257 16.84 11.50 -0.75
N ASN A 258 17.27 12.72 -0.46
CA ASN A 258 18.02 13.60 -1.37
C ASN A 258 17.34 13.82 -2.74
N PRO A 259 15.98 13.97 -2.84
CA PRO A 259 15.41 14.47 -4.08
C PRO A 259 15.84 15.92 -4.29
N PRO A 260 15.94 16.40 -5.55
CA PRO A 260 16.30 17.79 -5.83
C PRO A 260 15.35 18.78 -5.14
N GLU A 261 15.87 19.81 -4.48
CA GLU A 261 15.10 20.79 -3.70
C GLU A 261 13.91 21.40 -4.50
N LYS A 262 14.14 21.71 -5.78
CA LYS A 262 13.09 22.24 -6.68
C LYS A 262 11.95 21.26 -6.99
N MET A 263 12.09 19.97 -6.62
CA MET A 263 11.11 18.92 -6.88
C MET A 263 10.39 18.45 -5.62
N LEU A 264 10.62 19.04 -4.47
CA LEU A 264 10.09 18.53 -3.18
C LEU A 264 8.56 18.44 -3.17
N ASP A 265 7.86 19.50 -3.59
CA ASP A 265 6.39 19.49 -3.66
C ASP A 265 5.88 18.46 -4.69
N TYR A 266 6.52 18.38 -5.84
CA TYR A 266 6.23 17.38 -6.87
C TYR A 266 6.45 15.96 -6.33
N THR A 267 7.58 15.73 -5.65
CA THR A 267 7.90 14.46 -5.00
C THR A 267 6.84 14.10 -3.95
N SER A 268 6.45 15.05 -3.10
CA SER A 268 5.43 14.82 -2.07
C SER A 268 4.09 14.40 -2.66
N ASN A 269 3.63 15.08 -3.71
CA ASN A 269 2.38 14.73 -4.40
C ASN A 269 2.47 13.35 -5.08
N MET A 270 3.58 13.05 -5.74
CA MET A 270 3.84 11.76 -6.37
C MET A 270 3.81 10.62 -5.34
N LEU A 271 4.55 10.79 -4.23
CA LEU A 271 4.56 9.79 -3.17
C LEU A 271 3.16 9.61 -2.56
N GLN A 272 2.42 10.69 -2.34
CA GLN A 272 1.07 10.59 -1.78
C GLN A 272 0.15 9.72 -2.64
N ILE A 273 0.22 9.84 -3.96
CA ILE A 273 -0.57 9.02 -4.89
C ILE A 273 -0.06 7.57 -4.89
N MET A 274 1.25 7.37 -5.01
CA MET A 274 1.83 6.03 -5.08
C MET A 274 1.72 5.26 -3.75
N GLY A 275 1.57 5.96 -2.63
CA GLY A 275 1.38 5.37 -1.30
C GLY A 275 0.18 4.42 -1.23
N TYR A 276 -0.89 4.72 -1.93
CA TYR A 276 -2.07 3.84 -2.00
C TYR A 276 -1.78 2.54 -2.72
N PHE A 277 -0.98 2.60 -3.79
CA PHE A 277 -0.55 1.40 -4.49
C PHE A 277 0.36 0.54 -3.60
N ILE A 278 1.30 1.18 -2.89
CA ILE A 278 2.18 0.51 -1.93
C ILE A 278 1.36 -0.18 -0.83
N VAL A 279 0.40 0.52 -0.23
CA VAL A 279 -0.51 -0.06 0.78
C VAL A 279 -1.28 -1.26 0.24
N SER A 280 -1.79 -1.16 -0.99
CA SER A 280 -2.49 -2.28 -1.64
C SER A 280 -1.57 -3.49 -1.83
N SER A 281 -0.32 -3.26 -2.23
CA SER A 281 0.69 -4.32 -2.42
C SER A 281 1.12 -4.95 -1.08
N ILE A 282 1.31 -4.14 -0.03
CA ILE A 282 1.57 -4.60 1.34
C ILE A 282 0.42 -5.47 1.84
N ARG A 283 -0.82 -5.02 1.65
CA ARG A 283 -2.01 -5.78 2.06
C ARG A 283 -2.10 -7.11 1.31
N ARG A 284 -1.88 -7.11 0.00
CA ARG A 284 -1.87 -8.35 -0.81
C ARG A 284 -0.79 -9.31 -0.32
N ARG A 285 0.45 -8.83 -0.07
CA ARG A 285 1.54 -9.61 0.52
C ARG A 285 1.13 -10.25 1.86
N ASN A 286 0.55 -9.45 2.75
CA ASN A 286 0.15 -9.92 4.08
C ASN A 286 -0.97 -10.97 4.00
N LEU A 287 -1.93 -10.80 3.09
CA LEU A 287 -2.98 -11.80 2.84
C LEU A 287 -2.42 -13.10 2.27
N VAL A 288 -1.49 -13.04 1.32
CA VAL A 288 -0.83 -14.24 0.77
C VAL A 288 -0.07 -14.97 1.87
N ARG A 289 0.76 -14.26 2.66
CA ARG A 289 1.49 -14.84 3.79
C ARG A 289 0.57 -15.46 4.84
N GLU A 290 -0.58 -14.84 5.11
CA GLU A 290 -1.56 -15.41 6.04
C GLU A 290 -2.23 -16.66 5.47
N LEU A 291 -2.59 -16.67 4.19
CA LEU A 291 -3.10 -17.85 3.50
C LEU A 291 -2.07 -19.00 3.48
N GLU A 292 -0.81 -18.69 3.20
CA GLU A 292 0.30 -19.64 3.28
C GLU A 292 0.43 -20.20 4.70
N ARG A 293 0.47 -19.32 5.70
CA ARG A 293 0.53 -19.72 7.11
C ARG A 293 -0.64 -20.64 7.49
N MET A 294 -1.85 -20.30 7.05
CA MET A 294 -3.04 -21.14 7.29
C MET A 294 -2.99 -22.46 6.52
N SER A 295 -2.38 -22.45 5.32
CA SER A 295 -2.27 -23.63 4.46
C SER A 295 -1.16 -24.58 4.88
N TYR A 296 -0.06 -24.07 5.44
CA TYR A 296 1.15 -24.88 5.75
C TYR A 296 1.41 -25.08 7.23
N SER A 297 0.70 -24.40 8.14
CA SER A 297 0.91 -24.53 9.59
C SER A 297 -0.25 -25.22 10.29
N ASP A 298 0.05 -26.03 11.30
CA ASP A 298 -0.93 -26.52 12.26
C ASP A 298 -1.38 -25.38 13.19
N GLN A 299 -2.68 -25.21 13.34
CA GLN A 299 -3.27 -24.09 14.07
C GLN A 299 -2.92 -24.09 15.57
N LEU A 300 -2.81 -25.26 16.17
CA LEU A 300 -2.54 -25.43 17.60
C LEU A 300 -1.05 -25.29 17.89
N THR A 301 -0.22 -26.13 17.28
CA THR A 301 1.21 -26.24 17.60
C THR A 301 2.09 -25.23 16.88
N LYS A 302 1.60 -24.61 15.80
CA LYS A 302 2.39 -23.77 14.87
C LYS A 302 3.57 -24.50 14.23
N LEU A 303 3.61 -25.82 14.27
CA LEU A 303 4.45 -26.65 13.43
C LEU A 303 3.89 -26.69 12.00
N GLY A 304 4.66 -27.21 11.05
CA GLY A 304 4.11 -27.53 9.74
C GLY A 304 2.93 -28.50 9.87
N ASN A 305 1.92 -28.33 9.03
CA ASN A 305 0.82 -29.29 8.94
C ASN A 305 1.17 -30.42 7.95
N ARG A 306 0.23 -31.32 7.73
CA ARG A 306 0.41 -32.43 6.79
C ARG A 306 0.79 -31.99 5.38
N PHE A 307 0.18 -30.90 4.88
CA PHE A 307 0.46 -30.37 3.55
C PHE A 307 1.88 -29.80 3.45
N ALA A 308 2.34 -29.09 4.50
CA ALA A 308 3.72 -28.61 4.59
C ALA A 308 4.73 -29.76 4.59
N MET A 309 4.43 -30.89 5.27
CA MET A 309 5.27 -32.08 5.28
C MET A 309 5.35 -32.71 3.89
N GLU A 310 4.22 -32.86 3.19
CA GLU A 310 4.17 -33.44 1.84
C GLU A 310 5.00 -32.58 0.86
N GLN A 311 4.92 -31.26 0.96
CA GLN A 311 5.72 -30.35 0.15
C GLN A 311 7.22 -30.45 0.50
N TYR A 312 7.57 -30.44 1.78
CA TYR A 312 8.95 -30.58 2.24
C TYR A 312 9.62 -31.87 1.71
N VAL A 313 8.91 -32.98 1.77
CA VAL A 313 9.39 -34.27 1.22
C VAL A 313 9.56 -34.21 -0.30
N THR A 314 8.63 -33.53 -0.99
CA THR A 314 8.69 -33.37 -2.44
C THR A 314 9.92 -32.56 -2.85
N ASP A 315 10.17 -31.45 -2.17
CA ASP A 315 11.31 -30.56 -2.44
C ASP A 315 12.64 -31.23 -2.09
N ALA A 316 12.67 -32.08 -1.05
CA ALA A 316 13.85 -32.85 -0.64
C ALA A 316 14.11 -34.10 -1.49
N SER A 317 13.24 -34.48 -2.42
CA SER A 317 13.31 -35.73 -3.20
C SER A 317 14.53 -35.87 -4.12
N GLY A 318 15.39 -34.85 -4.20
CA GLY A 318 16.68 -34.87 -4.91
C GLY A 318 17.91 -35.04 -4.00
N THR A 319 17.78 -35.07 -2.68
CA THR A 319 18.87 -35.16 -1.72
C THR A 319 19.04 -36.62 -1.22
N SER A 320 20.30 -37.05 -1.05
CA SER A 320 20.62 -38.42 -0.60
C SER A 320 20.40 -38.54 0.90
N GLY A 321 19.27 -39.17 1.27
CA GLY A 321 18.99 -39.67 2.61
C GLY A 321 18.65 -38.60 3.65
N PHE A 322 17.43 -38.69 4.20
CA PHE A 322 17.02 -37.95 5.40
C PHE A 322 16.52 -38.91 6.45
N GLY A 323 16.67 -38.49 7.73
CA GLY A 323 16.13 -39.26 8.87
C GLY A 323 14.68 -38.87 9.11
N VAL A 324 13.88 -39.78 9.57
CA VAL A 324 12.48 -39.56 9.96
C VAL A 324 12.31 -39.91 11.43
N VAL A 325 11.84 -38.98 12.23
CA VAL A 325 11.41 -39.23 13.61
C VAL A 325 9.90 -39.06 13.67
N TYR A 326 9.19 -40.13 13.92
CA TYR A 326 7.74 -40.18 14.06
C TYR A 326 7.37 -40.30 15.54
N CYS A 327 6.55 -39.38 16.03
CA CYS A 327 6.11 -39.34 17.42
C CYS A 327 4.59 -39.42 17.50
N ASP A 328 4.09 -40.26 18.39
CA ASP A 328 2.67 -40.38 18.74
C ASP A 328 2.49 -40.03 20.22
N ILE A 329 1.48 -39.20 20.54
CA ILE A 329 1.22 -38.78 21.91
C ILE A 329 0.34 -39.78 22.61
N THR A 330 0.98 -40.73 23.29
CA THR A 330 0.31 -41.79 23.99
C THR A 330 -0.63 -41.27 25.09
N GLY A 331 -1.89 -41.68 25.05
CA GLY A 331 -2.88 -41.40 26.10
C GLY A 331 -3.64 -40.08 25.93
N LEU A 332 -3.49 -39.38 24.82
CA LEU A 332 -4.23 -38.14 24.54
C LEU A 332 -5.75 -38.31 24.72
N LYS A 333 -6.32 -39.42 24.22
CA LYS A 333 -7.75 -39.71 24.39
C LYS A 333 -8.15 -39.77 25.87
N ARG A 334 -7.38 -40.43 26.71
CA ARG A 334 -7.65 -40.53 28.14
C ARG A 334 -7.60 -39.18 28.83
N VAL A 335 -6.65 -38.33 28.46
CA VAL A 335 -6.56 -36.94 28.97
C VAL A 335 -7.80 -36.15 28.55
N ASN A 336 -8.21 -36.22 27.29
CA ASN A 336 -9.41 -35.57 26.79
C ASN A 336 -10.69 -36.04 27.54
N ASP A 337 -10.84 -37.34 27.70
CA ASP A 337 -12.02 -37.92 28.36
C ASP A 337 -12.08 -37.60 29.87
N THR A 338 -10.92 -37.43 30.53
CA THR A 338 -10.84 -37.20 31.98
C THR A 338 -10.76 -35.73 32.36
N LEU A 339 -10.02 -34.93 31.64
CA LEU A 339 -9.67 -33.53 31.94
C LEU A 339 -10.19 -32.48 30.92
N GLY A 340 -10.83 -33.00 29.85
CA GLY A 340 -11.37 -32.16 28.78
C GLY A 340 -10.36 -31.82 27.68
N HIS A 341 -10.89 -31.36 26.54
CA HIS A 341 -10.09 -31.08 25.34
C HIS A 341 -9.01 -30.01 25.54
N GLN A 342 -9.23 -29.03 26.43
CA GLN A 342 -8.21 -28.03 26.74
C GLN A 342 -6.94 -28.63 27.35
N ALA A 343 -7.08 -29.69 28.20
CA ALA A 343 -5.94 -30.39 28.77
C ALA A 343 -5.20 -31.20 27.70
N GLY A 344 -5.94 -31.79 26.76
CA GLY A 344 -5.36 -32.49 25.61
C GLY A 344 -4.60 -31.53 24.69
N ASP A 345 -5.15 -30.34 24.43
CA ASP A 345 -4.48 -29.33 23.65
C ASP A 345 -3.16 -28.86 24.30
N GLN A 346 -3.14 -28.69 25.63
CA GLN A 346 -1.90 -28.39 26.36
C GLN A 346 -0.85 -29.52 26.26
N LEU A 347 -1.29 -30.76 26.26
CA LEU A 347 -0.39 -31.92 26.09
C LEU A 347 0.22 -31.94 24.67
N ILE A 348 -0.57 -31.65 23.65
CA ILE A 348 -0.12 -31.51 22.25
C ILE A 348 0.85 -30.35 22.09
N LEU A 349 0.53 -29.20 22.67
CA LEU A 349 1.41 -28.03 22.68
C LEU A 349 2.78 -28.35 23.28
N ARG A 350 2.79 -28.99 24.46
CA ARG A 350 4.04 -29.36 25.15
C ARG A 350 4.86 -30.37 24.34
N ALA A 351 4.22 -31.35 23.71
CA ALA A 351 4.90 -32.26 22.80
C ALA A 351 5.53 -31.54 21.59
N GLY A 352 4.82 -30.57 21.00
CA GLY A 352 5.35 -29.74 19.91
C GLY A 352 6.52 -28.86 20.35
N GLU A 353 6.48 -28.32 21.58
CA GLU A 353 7.59 -27.54 22.16
C GLU A 353 8.84 -28.42 22.34
N LEU A 354 8.68 -29.61 22.94
CA LEU A 354 9.78 -30.55 23.11
C LEU A 354 10.41 -30.96 21.78
N LEU A 355 9.57 -31.22 20.76
CA LEU A 355 10.08 -31.53 19.43
C LEU A 355 10.90 -30.38 18.88
N ARG A 356 10.47 -29.14 19.11
CA ARG A 356 11.19 -27.94 18.66
C ARG A 356 12.50 -27.71 19.43
N GLU A 357 12.52 -28.01 20.71
CA GLU A 357 13.72 -27.93 21.56
C GLU A 357 14.81 -28.93 21.12
N GLU A 358 14.40 -30.16 20.75
CA GLU A 358 15.33 -31.25 20.40
C GLU A 358 15.74 -31.26 18.92
N PHE A 359 14.88 -30.76 18.03
CA PHE A 359 15.05 -30.85 16.58
C PHE A 359 14.93 -29.47 15.89
N SER A 360 15.52 -28.40 16.50
CA SER A 360 15.40 -27.01 16.02
C SER A 360 15.83 -26.76 14.56
N ASP A 361 16.80 -27.56 14.08
CA ASP A 361 17.41 -27.38 12.77
C ASP A 361 16.72 -28.21 11.65
N TYR A 362 15.59 -28.88 11.98
CA TYR A 362 14.92 -29.82 11.10
C TYR A 362 13.48 -29.37 10.77
N GLY A 363 12.91 -29.96 9.72
CA GLY A 363 11.50 -29.78 9.40
C GLY A 363 10.61 -30.45 10.46
N LEU A 364 9.73 -29.69 11.11
CA LEU A 364 8.87 -30.15 12.19
C LEU A 364 7.40 -30.03 11.80
N PHE A 365 6.63 -31.11 11.97
CA PHE A 365 5.27 -31.19 11.47
C PHE A 365 4.32 -31.83 12.48
N ARG A 366 3.05 -31.45 12.45
CA ARG A 366 1.93 -32.17 13.02
C ARG A 366 1.03 -32.67 11.90
N ILE A 367 0.95 -33.97 11.72
CA ILE A 367 0.29 -34.60 10.58
C ILE A 367 -1.08 -35.17 10.91
N GLY A 368 -1.39 -35.34 12.20
CA GLY A 368 -2.65 -35.84 12.73
C GLY A 368 -2.96 -35.28 14.11
N GLY A 369 -3.99 -35.83 14.76
CA GLY A 369 -4.44 -35.38 16.08
C GLY A 369 -3.34 -35.42 17.15
N ASP A 370 -2.67 -36.56 17.27
CA ASP A 370 -1.61 -36.91 18.22
C ASP A 370 -0.26 -37.23 17.55
N GLU A 371 -0.17 -37.07 16.23
CA GLU A 371 0.98 -37.44 15.42
C GLU A 371 1.88 -36.28 15.09
N LEU A 372 3.13 -36.34 15.51
CA LEU A 372 4.18 -35.35 15.23
C LEU A 372 5.32 -36.00 14.46
N LEU A 373 6.00 -35.17 13.63
CA LEU A 373 7.08 -35.66 12.76
C LEU A 373 8.23 -34.65 12.75
N ALA A 374 9.47 -35.17 12.75
CA ALA A 374 10.67 -34.38 12.37
C ALA A 374 11.37 -35.06 11.18
N LEU A 375 11.80 -34.26 10.20
CA LEU A 375 12.46 -34.69 8.95
C LEU A 375 13.78 -33.97 8.76
#